data_945ad3e874761d6940133ab8e31fc8a0
#
_entry.id   945ad3e874761d6940133ab8e31fc8a0
#
_cell.length_a   1.000
_cell.length_b   1.000
_cell.length_c   1.000
_cell.angle_alpha   90.00
_cell.angle_beta   90.00
_cell.angle_gamma   90.00
#
_symmetry.space_group_name_H-M   'P 1'
#
loop_
_entity.id
_entity.type
_entity.pdbx_description
1 polymer ?
#
loop_
_entity_poly.entity_id
_entity_poly.type
_entity_poly.pdbx_seq_one_letter_code
_entity_poly.pdbx_strand_id
1 'polypeptide(L)'
;SRDEISIVAETMSGSVEDGLSLNGNVKIYDANLSVFAPLAKLDRSRFVEFERGALIQSSESLLLGESGDLSLATKKGTLQRAQYVNVSSGIRAMADRIQVNGKGTLYLEKARLTACGPGDNGWAVHSKQIKIDVEENALALRGLNIRIKDFPVMYLPYIKIPSNLSNANTDEIEEGFMFPDIGYEDEVGISLAIPFKKQIRDGFDSYLVPRHLGKRGLGLGAGIDLMTLDTDFDIALDWIP
;
A
#
# COMPACT_ATOMS: atom_id res chain seq x y z
N SER A 1 10.35 -3.71 30.86
CA SER A 1 8.92 -4.04 30.96
C SER A 1 8.70 -5.26 30.09
N ARG A 2 8.25 -6.37 30.69
CA ARG A 2 7.81 -7.55 29.91
C ARG A 2 6.55 -7.12 29.18
N ASP A 3 6.51 -7.32 27.87
CA ASP A 3 5.30 -7.11 27.07
C ASP A 3 4.24 -8.12 27.55
N GLU A 4 3.29 -7.63 28.31
CA GLU A 4 2.20 -8.42 28.86
C GLU A 4 1.17 -8.61 27.77
N ILE A 5 0.90 -9.86 27.41
CA ILE A 5 -0.16 -10.20 26.44
C ILE A 5 -1.40 -10.55 27.24
N SER A 6 -2.50 -9.85 26.97
CA SER A 6 -3.80 -10.16 27.54
C SER A 6 -4.63 -10.99 26.57
N ILE A 7 -5.18 -12.10 27.02
CA ILE A 7 -5.99 -13.01 26.20
C ILE A 7 -7.35 -13.18 26.85
N VAL A 8 -8.40 -13.01 26.05
CA VAL A 8 -9.79 -13.24 26.45
C VAL A 8 -10.42 -14.20 25.44
N ALA A 9 -11.10 -15.24 25.90
CA ALA A 9 -11.86 -16.18 25.09
C ALA A 9 -13.02 -16.76 25.93
N GLU A 10 -14.08 -17.25 25.29
CA GLU A 10 -15.18 -17.91 26.01
C GLU A 10 -14.73 -19.25 26.58
N THR A 11 -13.92 -20.00 25.83
CA THR A 11 -13.33 -21.25 26.27
C THR A 11 -11.86 -21.33 25.91
N MET A 12 -11.05 -21.87 26.82
CA MET A 12 -9.65 -22.19 26.61
C MET A 12 -9.42 -23.65 26.96
N SER A 13 -8.72 -24.38 26.10
CA SER A 13 -8.32 -25.76 26.31
C SER A 13 -6.89 -26.01 25.85
N GLY A 14 -6.21 -26.96 26.48
CA GLY A 14 -4.81 -27.26 26.24
C GLY A 14 -3.91 -26.88 27.40
N SER A 15 -2.62 -26.94 27.19
CA SER A 15 -1.59 -26.53 28.15
C SER A 15 -0.65 -25.50 27.50
N VAL A 16 0.07 -24.76 28.33
CA VAL A 16 1.12 -23.86 27.83
C VAL A 16 2.22 -24.65 27.13
N GLU A 17 2.33 -25.94 27.40
CA GLU A 17 3.34 -26.83 26.79
C GLU A 17 2.95 -27.35 25.43
N ASP A 18 1.67 -27.70 25.24
CA ASP A 18 1.15 -28.30 24.02
C ASP A 18 0.44 -27.28 23.10
N GLY A 19 0.31 -26.05 23.60
CA GLY A 19 -0.45 -24.99 22.95
C GLY A 19 -1.87 -24.84 23.50
N LEU A 20 -2.40 -23.61 23.39
CA LEU A 20 -3.74 -23.23 23.82
C LEU A 20 -4.68 -23.13 22.62
N SER A 21 -5.78 -23.83 22.67
CA SER A 21 -6.92 -23.66 21.75
C SER A 21 -7.90 -22.68 22.39
N LEU A 22 -8.15 -21.57 21.72
CA LEU A 22 -9.01 -20.47 22.17
C LEU A 22 -10.26 -20.46 21.28
N ASN A 23 -11.44 -20.45 21.88
CA ASN A 23 -12.69 -20.50 21.12
C ASN A 23 -13.72 -19.52 21.70
N GLY A 24 -14.47 -18.89 20.81
CA GLY A 24 -15.51 -17.90 21.12
C GLY A 24 -14.94 -16.54 21.49
N ASN A 25 -15.22 -15.52 20.67
CA ASN A 25 -14.85 -14.11 20.90
C ASN A 25 -13.40 -13.92 21.38
N VAL A 26 -12.46 -14.62 20.72
CA VAL A 26 -11.05 -14.54 21.08
C VAL A 26 -10.54 -13.12 20.84
N LYS A 27 -9.94 -12.54 21.88
CA LYS A 27 -9.30 -11.22 21.83
C LYS A 27 -7.90 -11.35 22.43
N ILE A 28 -6.91 -10.96 21.66
CA ILE A 28 -5.51 -10.95 22.07
C ILE A 28 -5.01 -9.51 21.98
N TYR A 29 -4.59 -8.96 23.09
CA TYR A 29 -4.06 -7.60 23.17
C TYR A 29 -2.57 -7.66 23.47
N ASP A 30 -1.81 -6.96 22.67
CA ASP A 30 -0.40 -6.67 22.86
C ASP A 30 -0.21 -5.15 22.77
N ALA A 31 0.90 -4.58 23.23
CA ALA A 31 1.10 -3.14 23.42
C ALA A 31 0.61 -2.24 22.27
N ASN A 32 0.78 -2.68 21.00
CA ASN A 32 0.40 -1.91 19.81
C ASN A 32 -0.48 -2.69 18.83
N LEU A 33 -0.96 -3.87 19.22
CA LEU A 33 -1.67 -4.76 18.33
C LEU A 33 -2.83 -5.45 19.05
N SER A 34 -3.97 -5.49 18.41
CA SER A 34 -5.13 -6.26 18.87
C SER A 34 -5.54 -7.26 17.80
N VAL A 35 -5.76 -8.51 18.20
CA VAL A 35 -6.23 -9.59 17.33
C VAL A 35 -7.59 -10.04 17.82
N PHE A 36 -8.55 -10.10 16.91
CA PHE A 36 -9.91 -10.58 17.17
C PHE A 36 -10.21 -11.74 16.22
N ALA A 37 -10.61 -12.88 16.77
CA ALA A 37 -10.93 -14.06 15.97
C ALA A 37 -12.04 -14.88 16.64
N PRO A 38 -12.85 -15.65 15.92
CA PRO A 38 -13.79 -16.60 16.52
C PRO A 38 -13.09 -17.83 17.10
N LEU A 39 -11.94 -18.20 16.53
CA LEU A 39 -11.12 -19.34 16.91
C LEU A 39 -9.65 -19.01 16.68
N ALA A 40 -8.78 -19.32 17.64
CA ALA A 40 -7.34 -19.19 17.51
C ALA A 40 -6.61 -20.33 18.23
N LYS A 41 -5.43 -20.68 17.74
CA LYS A 41 -4.48 -21.56 18.41
C LYS A 41 -3.24 -20.75 18.74
N LEU A 42 -2.80 -20.79 19.99
CA LEU A 42 -1.62 -20.08 20.47
C LEU A 42 -0.60 -21.10 20.99
N ASP A 43 0.61 -21.06 20.46
CA ASP A 43 1.70 -21.90 20.95
C ASP A 43 2.62 -21.15 21.95
N ARG A 44 3.63 -21.87 22.50
CA ARG A 44 4.64 -21.35 23.43
C ARG A 44 5.46 -20.19 22.85
N SER A 45 5.68 -20.19 21.54
CA SER A 45 6.49 -19.19 20.84
C SER A 45 5.71 -17.88 20.59
N ARG A 46 4.51 -17.76 21.17
CA ARG A 46 3.56 -16.66 20.89
C ARG A 46 3.13 -16.60 19.44
N PHE A 47 3.05 -17.75 18.78
CA PHE A 47 2.56 -17.90 17.44
C PHE A 47 1.06 -18.19 17.48
N VAL A 48 0.27 -17.39 16.78
CA VAL A 48 -1.18 -17.50 16.72
C VAL A 48 -1.59 -17.95 15.33
N GLU A 49 -2.38 -19.01 15.26
CA GLU A 49 -3.03 -19.47 14.04
C GLU A 49 -4.54 -19.23 14.12
N PHE A 50 -5.16 -18.81 13.02
CA PHE A 50 -6.61 -18.62 12.90
C PHE A 50 -7.12 -19.17 11.57
N GLU A 51 -8.21 -19.95 11.64
CA GLU A 51 -8.78 -20.70 10.51
C GLU A 51 -10.12 -20.13 10.01
N ARG A 52 -10.81 -19.33 10.83
CA ARG A 52 -12.17 -18.84 10.58
C ARG A 52 -12.28 -17.32 10.54
N GLY A 53 -11.24 -16.68 10.07
CA GLY A 53 -11.15 -15.25 10.03
C GLY A 53 -10.48 -14.65 11.25
N ALA A 54 -9.76 -13.55 11.02
CA ALA A 54 -9.23 -12.71 12.08
C ALA A 54 -9.18 -11.26 11.62
N LEU A 55 -9.43 -10.36 12.56
CA LEU A 55 -9.18 -8.94 12.44
C LEU A 55 -7.95 -8.59 13.28
N ILE A 56 -6.94 -8.06 12.63
CA ILE A 56 -5.73 -7.55 13.28
C ILE A 56 -5.78 -6.03 13.17
N GLN A 57 -5.73 -5.37 14.30
CA GLN A 57 -5.85 -3.91 14.40
C GLN A 57 -4.59 -3.32 15.01
N SER A 58 -4.05 -2.29 14.37
CA SER A 58 -3.03 -1.39 14.90
C SER A 58 -3.56 0.05 14.96
N SER A 59 -2.74 1.00 15.42
CA SER A 59 -3.11 2.43 15.40
C SER A 59 -3.36 2.98 13.99
N GLU A 60 -2.71 2.43 12.98
CA GLU A 60 -2.70 2.97 11.62
C GLU A 60 -3.41 2.08 10.60
N SER A 61 -3.65 0.82 10.94
CA SER A 61 -4.17 -0.13 9.97
C SER A 61 -5.09 -1.19 10.55
N LEU A 62 -5.99 -1.67 9.69
CA LEU A 62 -6.82 -2.84 9.92
C LEU A 62 -6.46 -3.90 8.87
N LEU A 63 -6.23 -5.12 9.32
CA LEU A 63 -6.01 -6.29 8.48
C LEU A 63 -7.09 -7.33 8.80
N LEU A 64 -7.85 -7.71 7.81
CA LEU A 64 -8.86 -8.76 7.90
C LEU A 64 -8.45 -9.92 7.00
N GLY A 65 -8.33 -11.13 7.53
CA GLY A 65 -8.01 -12.33 6.76
C GLY A 65 -9.01 -13.44 7.00
N GLU A 66 -9.27 -14.31 6.04
CA GLU A 66 -10.11 -15.49 6.23
C GLU A 66 -9.40 -16.59 7.01
N SER A 67 -8.10 -16.67 6.89
CA SER A 67 -7.22 -17.54 7.66
C SER A 67 -5.82 -16.98 7.68
N GLY A 68 -4.97 -17.48 8.56
CA GLY A 68 -3.58 -17.09 8.61
C GLY A 68 -2.90 -17.37 9.92
N ASP A 69 -1.75 -16.75 10.05
CA ASP A 69 -0.87 -16.87 11.21
C ASP A 69 -0.25 -15.52 11.57
N LEU A 70 0.14 -15.39 12.82
CA LEU A 70 0.85 -14.21 13.33
C LEU A 70 1.74 -14.60 14.51
N SER A 71 3.02 -14.28 14.45
CA SER A 71 3.90 -14.30 15.59
C SER A 71 3.79 -12.98 16.36
N LEU A 72 3.26 -13.03 17.59
CA LEU A 72 3.16 -11.87 18.46
C LEU A 72 4.55 -11.37 18.91
N ALA A 73 5.55 -12.27 18.95
CA ALA A 73 6.91 -11.93 19.32
C ALA A 73 7.67 -11.16 18.24
N THR A 74 7.55 -11.62 16.98
CA THR A 74 8.31 -11.05 15.84
C THR A 74 7.47 -10.12 14.97
N LYS A 75 6.16 -10.06 15.19
CA LYS A 75 5.18 -9.34 14.37
C LYS A 75 5.18 -9.80 12.91
N LYS A 76 5.64 -11.03 12.64
CA LYS A 76 5.61 -11.66 11.33
C LYS A 76 4.39 -12.53 11.20
N GLY A 77 3.79 -12.55 10.03
CA GLY A 77 2.62 -13.38 9.79
C GLY A 77 2.18 -13.38 8.35
N THR A 78 1.19 -14.22 8.07
CA THR A 78 0.58 -14.35 6.76
C THR A 78 -0.93 -14.43 6.90
N LEU A 79 -1.64 -13.70 6.06
CA LEU A 79 -3.09 -13.71 5.94
C LEU A 79 -3.50 -14.15 4.54
N GLN A 80 -4.48 -15.04 4.43
CA GLN A 80 -5.05 -15.49 3.17
C GLN A 80 -6.38 -14.79 2.90
N ARG A 81 -6.65 -14.48 1.62
CA ARG A 81 -7.84 -13.74 1.16
C ARG A 81 -8.10 -12.52 2.05
N ALA A 82 -7.10 -11.66 2.10
CA ALA A 82 -7.02 -10.63 3.11
C ALA A 82 -7.38 -9.24 2.57
N GLN A 83 -7.86 -8.41 3.47
CA GLN A 83 -8.14 -7.00 3.25
C GLN A 83 -7.27 -6.16 4.17
N TYR A 84 -6.75 -5.09 3.63
CA TYR A 84 -6.00 -4.07 4.35
C TYR A 84 -6.71 -2.74 4.24
N VAL A 85 -6.78 -2.01 5.33
CA VAL A 85 -7.28 -0.62 5.37
C VAL A 85 -6.26 0.23 6.11
N ASN A 86 -5.79 1.27 5.46
CA ASN A 86 -5.05 2.34 6.14
C ASN A 86 -6.05 3.34 6.70
N VAL A 87 -6.02 3.56 8.01
CA VAL A 87 -7.03 4.39 8.70
C VAL A 87 -6.88 5.87 8.36
N SER A 88 -5.65 6.34 8.19
CA SER A 88 -5.35 7.75 7.94
C SER A 88 -5.70 8.19 6.51
N SER A 89 -5.32 7.38 5.52
CA SER A 89 -5.52 7.69 4.09
C SER A 89 -6.84 7.17 3.51
N GLY A 90 -7.54 6.27 4.22
CA GLY A 90 -8.72 5.59 3.71
C GLY A 90 -8.44 4.60 2.57
N ILE A 91 -7.16 4.37 2.23
CA ILE A 91 -6.76 3.42 1.20
C ILE A 91 -7.09 2.00 1.67
N ARG A 92 -7.71 1.25 0.78
CA ARG A 92 -8.07 -0.15 0.99
C ARG A 92 -7.42 -1.03 -0.06
N ALA A 93 -6.92 -2.17 0.38
CA ALA A 93 -6.42 -3.21 -0.52
C ALA A 93 -7.10 -4.54 -0.21
N MET A 94 -7.37 -5.31 -1.25
CA MET A 94 -7.78 -6.72 -1.18
C MET A 94 -6.70 -7.54 -1.87
N ALA A 95 -6.28 -8.64 -1.28
CA ALA A 95 -5.22 -9.47 -1.83
C ALA A 95 -5.49 -10.96 -1.58
N ASP A 96 -5.00 -11.82 -2.47
CA ASP A 96 -5.04 -13.27 -2.24
C ASP A 96 -4.24 -13.64 -1.00
N ARG A 97 -3.13 -12.90 -0.76
CA ARG A 97 -2.24 -13.11 0.37
C ARG A 97 -1.61 -11.80 0.81
N ILE A 98 -1.54 -11.59 2.12
CA ILE A 98 -0.78 -10.51 2.76
C ILE A 98 0.25 -11.13 3.70
N GLN A 99 1.51 -10.75 3.54
CA GLN A 99 2.60 -11.11 4.46
C GLN A 99 3.09 -9.87 5.20
N VAL A 100 3.26 -9.99 6.50
CA VAL A 100 3.84 -8.98 7.39
C VAL A 100 5.24 -9.43 7.79
N ASN A 101 6.27 -8.60 7.65
CA ASN A 101 7.65 -9.01 7.94
C ASN A 101 8.17 -8.59 9.34
N GLY A 102 7.32 -8.06 10.20
CA GLY A 102 7.68 -7.68 11.57
C GLY A 102 8.29 -6.29 11.75
N LYS A 103 8.67 -5.62 10.66
CA LYS A 103 9.16 -4.24 10.65
C LYS A 103 8.15 -3.26 10.02
N GLY A 104 6.88 -3.65 9.97
CA GLY A 104 5.84 -2.85 9.34
C GLY A 104 5.76 -2.98 7.82
N THR A 105 6.68 -3.72 7.17
CA THR A 105 6.59 -3.95 5.73
C THR A 105 5.53 -4.99 5.41
N LEU A 106 4.64 -4.67 4.48
CA LEU A 106 3.60 -5.56 3.98
C LEU A 106 3.91 -5.97 2.54
N TYR A 107 3.71 -7.24 2.24
CA TYR A 107 3.75 -7.79 0.88
C TYR A 107 2.37 -8.31 0.52
N LEU A 108 1.76 -7.78 -0.52
CA LEU A 108 0.45 -8.17 -1.00
C LEU A 108 0.60 -8.84 -2.36
N GLU A 109 -0.01 -10.00 -2.51
CA GLU A 109 -0.01 -10.75 -3.77
C GLU A 109 -1.37 -10.66 -4.45
N LYS A 110 -1.38 -10.41 -5.76
CA LYS A 110 -2.59 -10.25 -6.59
C LYS A 110 -3.57 -9.27 -5.96
N ALA A 111 -3.08 -8.09 -5.68
CA ALA A 111 -3.82 -7.09 -4.93
C ALA A 111 -4.65 -6.17 -5.84
N ARG A 112 -5.79 -5.75 -5.29
CA ARG A 112 -6.61 -4.64 -5.80
C ARG A 112 -6.63 -3.55 -4.74
N LEU A 113 -6.20 -2.36 -5.09
CA LEU A 113 -6.11 -1.19 -4.22
C LEU A 113 -7.02 -0.08 -4.74
N THR A 114 -7.71 0.61 -3.83
CA THR A 114 -8.59 1.75 -4.13
C THR A 114 -8.74 2.65 -2.91
N ALA A 115 -9.01 3.92 -3.13
CA ALA A 115 -9.48 4.86 -2.10
C ALA A 115 -10.99 5.14 -2.21
N CYS A 116 -11.69 4.56 -3.19
CA CYS A 116 -13.14 4.72 -3.34
C CYS A 116 -13.91 4.09 -2.18
N GLY A 117 -15.12 4.57 -1.88
CA GLY A 117 -16.01 4.02 -0.86
C GLY A 117 -16.41 2.57 -1.12
N PRO A 118 -16.95 1.84 -0.11
CA PRO A 118 -17.48 0.49 -0.31
C PRO A 118 -18.56 0.49 -1.40
N GLY A 119 -18.41 -0.40 -2.41
CA GLY A 119 -19.34 -0.48 -3.53
C GLY A 119 -19.10 0.53 -4.67
N ASP A 120 -18.18 1.46 -4.51
CA ASP A 120 -17.78 2.38 -5.56
C ASP A 120 -16.60 1.78 -6.36
N ASN A 121 -16.78 1.64 -7.67
CA ASN A 121 -15.79 1.15 -8.63
C ASN A 121 -15.21 2.28 -9.49
N GLY A 122 -15.20 3.52 -8.98
CA GLY A 122 -14.71 4.68 -9.72
C GLY A 122 -13.32 4.43 -10.30
N TRP A 123 -12.38 3.99 -9.46
CA TRP A 123 -11.06 3.55 -9.91
C TRP A 123 -10.48 2.45 -9.03
N ALA A 124 -9.60 1.65 -9.60
CA ALA A 124 -8.83 0.65 -8.89
C ALA A 124 -7.46 0.42 -9.54
N VAL A 125 -6.50 0.09 -8.70
CA VAL A 125 -5.19 -0.38 -9.11
C VAL A 125 -5.11 -1.86 -8.86
N HIS A 126 -4.92 -2.66 -9.89
CA HIS A 126 -4.62 -4.07 -9.79
C HIS A 126 -3.11 -4.28 -9.92
N SER A 127 -2.52 -5.08 -9.04
CA SER A 127 -1.08 -5.34 -9.08
C SER A 127 -0.80 -6.81 -8.77
N LYS A 128 0.20 -7.38 -9.45
CA LYS A 128 0.68 -8.73 -9.14
C LYS A 128 1.32 -8.81 -7.76
N GLN A 129 2.06 -7.76 -7.40
CA GLN A 129 2.73 -7.63 -6.11
C GLN A 129 2.75 -6.17 -5.69
N ILE A 130 2.42 -5.91 -4.42
CA ILE A 130 2.58 -4.62 -3.76
C ILE A 130 3.47 -4.82 -2.54
N LYS A 131 4.53 -4.02 -2.41
CA LYS A 131 5.31 -3.87 -1.19
C LYS A 131 4.98 -2.52 -0.58
N ILE A 132 4.44 -2.52 0.64
CA ILE A 132 4.25 -1.31 1.45
C ILE A 132 5.36 -1.31 2.49
N ASP A 133 6.24 -0.33 2.44
CA ASP A 133 7.35 -0.20 3.38
C ASP A 133 7.14 1.04 4.23
N VAL A 134 6.83 0.82 5.51
CA VAL A 134 6.53 1.92 6.43
C VAL A 134 7.83 2.63 6.86
N GLU A 135 8.94 1.89 7.02
CA GLU A 135 10.22 2.47 7.41
C GLU A 135 10.80 3.38 6.30
N GLU A 136 10.73 2.92 5.04
CA GLU A 136 11.17 3.69 3.87
C GLU A 136 10.13 4.69 3.37
N ASN A 137 8.94 4.72 3.97
CA ASN A 137 7.80 5.49 3.50
C ASN A 137 7.53 5.27 2.00
N ALA A 138 7.59 4.03 1.54
CA ALA A 138 7.57 3.67 0.13
C ALA A 138 6.52 2.62 -0.20
N LEU A 139 5.90 2.79 -1.37
CA LEU A 139 4.97 1.85 -1.97
C LEU A 139 5.54 1.41 -3.32
N ALA A 140 5.90 0.13 -3.45
CA ALA A 140 6.39 -0.44 -4.69
C ALA A 140 5.37 -1.41 -5.28
N LEU A 141 5.01 -1.22 -6.55
CA LEU A 141 4.02 -2.04 -7.25
C LEU A 141 4.67 -2.69 -8.48
N ARG A 142 4.38 -3.95 -8.68
CA ARG A 142 4.83 -4.72 -9.85
C ARG A 142 3.64 -5.26 -10.64
N GLY A 143 3.69 -5.10 -11.96
CA GLY A 143 2.61 -5.52 -12.86
C GLY A 143 1.31 -4.78 -12.57
N LEU A 144 1.42 -3.48 -12.45
CA LEU A 144 0.34 -2.56 -12.16
C LEU A 144 -0.58 -2.39 -13.36
N ASN A 145 -1.89 -2.48 -13.13
CA ASN A 145 -2.93 -2.16 -14.09
C ASN A 145 -3.93 -1.21 -13.43
N ILE A 146 -4.00 0.01 -13.94
CA ILE A 146 -4.98 1.00 -13.48
C ILE A 146 -6.28 0.81 -14.25
N ARG A 147 -7.38 0.78 -13.52
CA ARG A 147 -8.73 0.63 -14.06
C ARG A 147 -9.63 1.76 -13.59
N ILE A 148 -10.45 2.26 -14.52
CA ILE A 148 -11.53 3.20 -14.26
C ILE A 148 -12.83 2.50 -14.65
N LYS A 149 -13.77 2.34 -13.72
CA LYS A 149 -15.01 1.57 -13.91
C LYS A 149 -14.75 0.20 -14.57
N ASP A 150 -13.77 -0.52 -14.04
CA ASP A 150 -13.32 -1.83 -14.52
C ASP A 150 -12.65 -1.84 -15.93
N PHE A 151 -12.58 -0.71 -16.62
CA PHE A 151 -11.89 -0.61 -17.90
C PHE A 151 -10.38 -0.36 -17.68
N PRO A 152 -9.48 -1.19 -18.25
CA PRO A 152 -8.03 -0.99 -18.09
C PRO A 152 -7.58 0.22 -18.91
N VAL A 153 -7.05 1.24 -18.23
CA VAL A 153 -6.60 2.48 -18.88
C VAL A 153 -5.08 2.56 -18.99
N MET A 154 -4.34 1.88 -18.11
CA MET A 154 -2.89 1.93 -18.10
C MET A 154 -2.27 0.66 -17.50
N TYR A 155 -1.12 0.27 -18.05
CA TYR A 155 -0.28 -0.79 -17.49
C TYR A 155 1.15 -0.28 -17.28
N LEU A 156 1.70 -0.49 -16.07
CA LEU A 156 3.09 -0.23 -15.73
C LEU A 156 3.74 -1.52 -15.19
N PRO A 157 4.91 -1.91 -15.71
CA PRO A 157 5.60 -3.10 -15.22
C PRO A 157 6.09 -2.95 -13.78
N TYR A 158 6.51 -1.73 -13.40
CA TYR A 158 6.99 -1.40 -12.06
C TYR A 158 6.86 0.10 -11.80
N ILE A 159 6.48 0.45 -10.55
CA ILE A 159 6.53 1.82 -10.02
C ILE A 159 6.87 1.77 -8.52
N LYS A 160 7.66 2.73 -8.05
CA LYS A 160 7.92 3.00 -6.62
C LYS A 160 7.53 4.44 -6.34
N ILE A 161 6.67 4.65 -5.34
CA ILE A 161 6.12 5.96 -4.94
C ILE A 161 6.14 6.06 -3.42
N PRO A 162 6.12 7.29 -2.84
CA PRO A 162 5.94 7.47 -1.41
C PRO A 162 4.62 6.87 -0.92
N SER A 163 4.59 6.31 0.29
CA SER A 163 3.39 5.67 0.85
C SER A 163 2.42 6.66 1.49
N ASN A 164 2.85 7.87 1.81
CA ASN A 164 2.04 8.95 2.40
C ASN A 164 1.31 9.77 1.33
N LEU A 165 0.46 9.10 0.55
CA LEU A 165 -0.30 9.69 -0.57
C LEU A 165 -1.18 10.90 -0.19
N SER A 166 -1.55 11.05 1.07
CA SER A 166 -2.37 12.15 1.57
C SER A 166 -1.63 13.50 1.73
N ASN A 167 -0.28 13.46 1.74
CA ASN A 167 0.58 14.64 1.87
C ASN A 167 1.61 14.71 0.72
N ALA A 168 1.42 13.96 -0.35
CA ALA A 168 2.30 14.04 -1.51
C ALA A 168 2.13 15.40 -2.20
N ASN A 169 2.72 16.43 -1.58
CA ASN A 169 3.19 17.55 -2.36
C ASN A 169 4.17 16.95 -3.37
N THR A 170 3.92 17.20 -4.64
CA THR A 170 4.79 16.74 -5.75
C THR A 170 6.25 17.13 -5.54
N ASP A 171 6.51 18.08 -4.66
CA ASP A 171 7.83 18.62 -4.33
C ASP A 171 8.68 17.74 -3.40
N GLU A 172 8.06 16.74 -2.70
CA GLU A 172 8.78 15.85 -1.79
C GLU A 172 9.31 14.55 -2.45
N ILE A 173 9.01 14.31 -3.73
CA ILE A 173 9.58 13.16 -4.45
C ILE A 173 10.96 13.54 -4.93
N GLU A 174 11.99 13.12 -4.21
CA GLU A 174 13.38 13.41 -4.54
C GLU A 174 13.78 12.80 -5.88
N GLU A 175 13.38 11.55 -6.16
CA GLU A 175 13.75 10.84 -7.37
C GLU A 175 12.74 9.71 -7.72
N GLY A 176 12.44 9.51 -9.02
CA GLY A 176 11.64 8.41 -9.53
C GLY A 176 10.36 8.84 -10.24
N PHE A 177 9.44 7.88 -10.40
CA PHE A 177 8.13 8.17 -10.98
C PHE A 177 7.26 8.94 -10.00
N MET A 178 6.73 10.06 -10.46
CA MET A 178 5.75 10.86 -9.74
C MET A 178 4.33 10.33 -9.96
N PHE A 179 3.38 10.89 -9.22
CA PHE A 179 1.97 10.55 -9.41
C PHE A 179 1.54 10.84 -10.85
N PRO A 180 0.82 9.89 -11.48
CA PRO A 180 0.18 10.17 -12.76
C PRO A 180 -0.84 11.29 -12.63
N ASP A 181 -0.75 12.26 -13.51
CA ASP A 181 -1.79 13.27 -13.70
C ASP A 181 -2.80 12.77 -14.72
N ILE A 182 -4.07 12.73 -14.31
CA ILE A 182 -5.17 12.25 -15.16
C ILE A 182 -6.19 13.37 -15.26
N GLY A 183 -6.38 13.87 -16.48
CA GLY A 183 -7.33 14.91 -16.79
C GLY A 183 -8.33 14.50 -17.88
N TYR A 184 -9.37 15.31 -18.02
CA TYR A 184 -10.27 15.25 -19.16
C TYR A 184 -10.52 16.67 -19.67
N GLU A 185 -10.27 16.87 -20.95
CA GLU A 185 -10.55 18.12 -21.66
C GLU A 185 -11.34 17.82 -22.93
N ASP A 186 -12.33 18.65 -23.26
CA ASP A 186 -13.21 18.40 -24.40
C ASP A 186 -12.46 18.31 -25.74
N GLU A 187 -11.40 19.08 -25.88
CA GLU A 187 -10.59 19.13 -27.11
C GLU A 187 -9.61 17.95 -27.23
N VAL A 188 -9.09 17.49 -26.09
CA VAL A 188 -8.02 16.48 -26.00
C VAL A 188 -8.56 15.09 -25.63
N GLY A 189 -9.71 15.03 -24.97
CA GLY A 189 -10.25 13.82 -24.38
C GLY A 189 -9.57 13.49 -23.05
N ILE A 190 -9.44 12.21 -22.71
CA ILE A 190 -8.72 11.77 -21.53
C ILE A 190 -7.23 12.03 -21.73
N SER A 191 -6.63 12.78 -20.82
CA SER A 191 -5.19 13.00 -20.76
C SER A 191 -4.58 12.21 -19.60
N LEU A 192 -3.41 11.65 -19.82
CA LEU A 192 -2.60 10.96 -18.83
C LEU A 192 -1.15 11.42 -18.96
N ALA A 193 -0.59 11.97 -17.90
CA ALA A 193 0.84 12.28 -17.82
C ALA A 193 1.49 11.48 -16.69
N ILE A 194 2.69 10.95 -16.92
CA ILE A 194 3.44 10.17 -15.93
C ILE A 194 4.81 10.81 -15.75
N PRO A 195 4.95 11.80 -14.85
CA PRO A 195 6.23 12.45 -14.66
C PRO A 195 7.25 11.49 -14.05
N PHE A 196 8.48 11.58 -14.52
CA PHE A 196 9.65 10.93 -13.95
C PHE A 196 10.68 12.00 -13.63
N LYS A 197 11.06 12.11 -12.35
CA LYS A 197 12.05 13.05 -11.86
C LYS A 197 13.34 12.31 -11.55
N LYS A 198 14.49 12.90 -11.89
CA LYS A 198 15.80 12.42 -11.52
C LYS A 198 16.65 13.57 -11.02
N GLN A 199 17.10 13.46 -9.79
CA GLN A 199 18.09 14.36 -9.24
C GLN A 199 19.47 14.03 -9.83
N ILE A 200 20.10 15.00 -10.49
CA ILE A 200 21.44 14.85 -11.09
C ILE A 200 22.51 15.21 -10.04
N ARG A 201 22.22 16.22 -9.22
CA ARG A 201 23.00 16.66 -8.06
C ARG A 201 22.13 17.57 -7.19
N ASP A 202 22.59 17.90 -5.99
CA ASP A 202 21.86 18.81 -5.11
C ASP A 202 21.50 20.12 -5.82
N GLY A 203 20.21 20.44 -5.80
CA GLY A 203 19.66 21.62 -6.48
C GLY A 203 19.61 21.53 -8.00
N PHE A 204 19.87 20.36 -8.61
CA PHE A 204 19.75 20.18 -10.05
C PHE A 204 18.96 18.92 -10.38
N ASP A 205 17.71 19.11 -10.77
CA ASP A 205 16.77 18.08 -11.11
C ASP A 205 16.49 18.04 -12.62
N SER A 206 16.21 16.85 -13.14
CA SER A 206 15.71 16.67 -14.50
C SER A 206 14.39 15.91 -14.45
N TYR A 207 13.50 16.20 -15.36
CA TYR A 207 12.25 15.47 -15.48
C TYR A 207 11.89 15.13 -16.91
N LEU A 208 11.18 14.02 -17.05
CA LEU A 208 10.61 13.51 -18.29
C LEU A 208 9.12 13.22 -18.05
N VAL A 209 8.26 13.72 -18.93
CA VAL A 209 6.82 13.60 -18.76
C VAL A 209 6.20 13.00 -20.02
N PRO A 210 6.22 11.66 -20.18
CA PRO A 210 5.41 11.03 -21.22
C PRO A 210 3.93 11.30 -20.96
N ARG A 211 3.22 11.68 -22.03
CA ARG A 211 1.79 12.01 -22.00
C ARG A 211 1.03 11.19 -23.02
N HIS A 212 -0.16 10.76 -22.66
CA HIS A 212 -1.15 10.26 -23.60
C HIS A 212 -2.32 11.22 -23.64
N LEU A 213 -2.62 11.71 -24.84
CA LEU A 213 -3.69 12.65 -25.11
C LEU A 213 -4.71 11.94 -25.99
N GLY A 214 -5.87 11.59 -25.44
CA GLY A 214 -6.82 10.65 -26.00
C GLY A 214 -7.16 10.88 -27.49
N LYS A 215 -7.32 12.14 -27.92
CA LYS A 215 -7.61 12.49 -29.34
C LYS A 215 -6.36 12.88 -30.14
N ARG A 216 -5.24 13.21 -29.47
CA ARG A 216 -4.04 13.72 -30.13
C ARG A 216 -2.87 12.73 -30.16
N GLY A 217 -2.94 11.64 -29.35
CA GLY A 217 -1.89 10.61 -29.33
C GLY A 217 -0.88 10.79 -28.23
N LEU A 218 0.39 10.45 -28.50
CA LEU A 218 1.46 10.47 -27.50
C LEU A 218 2.22 11.79 -27.56
N GLY A 219 2.38 12.45 -26.42
CA GLY A 219 3.22 13.63 -26.25
C GLY A 219 4.40 13.33 -25.29
N LEU A 220 5.37 14.20 -25.29
CA LEU A 220 6.55 14.10 -24.42
C LEU A 220 6.95 15.49 -23.92
N GLY A 221 6.96 15.64 -22.58
CA GLY A 221 7.57 16.77 -21.90
C GLY A 221 8.94 16.38 -21.36
N ALA A 222 9.90 17.31 -21.35
CA ALA A 222 11.19 17.17 -20.69
C ALA A 222 11.62 18.51 -20.14
N GLY A 223 12.32 18.50 -19.02
CA GLY A 223 12.80 19.73 -18.42
C GLY A 223 13.92 19.52 -17.41
N ILE A 224 14.48 20.64 -16.99
CA ILE A 224 15.49 20.73 -15.96
C ILE A 224 15.16 21.89 -15.02
N ASP A 225 15.34 21.65 -13.72
CA ASP A 225 15.24 22.65 -12.66
C ASP A 225 16.62 22.81 -12.03
N LEU A 226 17.08 24.04 -11.90
CA LEU A 226 18.31 24.38 -11.21
C LEU A 226 17.99 25.39 -10.10
N MET A 227 18.09 24.94 -8.87
CA MET A 227 17.90 25.75 -7.67
C MET A 227 19.26 25.97 -7.00
N THR A 228 19.62 27.23 -6.81
CA THR A 228 20.81 27.65 -6.04
C THR A 228 20.38 28.62 -4.94
N LEU A 229 21.29 29.01 -4.05
CA LEU A 229 20.99 29.96 -2.96
C LEU A 229 20.45 31.30 -3.45
N ASP A 230 20.80 31.74 -4.66
CA ASP A 230 20.46 33.05 -5.20
C ASP A 230 19.69 33.01 -6.53
N THR A 231 19.51 31.83 -7.11
CA THR A 231 18.92 31.72 -8.46
C THR A 231 18.07 30.45 -8.56
N ASP A 232 16.89 30.61 -9.10
CA ASP A 232 16.00 29.53 -9.49
C ASP A 232 15.80 29.62 -11.02
N PHE A 233 16.06 28.52 -11.71
CA PHE A 233 16.04 28.45 -13.16
C PHE A 233 15.38 27.17 -13.63
N ASP A 234 14.31 27.30 -14.40
CA ASP A 234 13.53 26.22 -14.98
C ASP A 234 13.53 26.32 -16.52
N ILE A 235 13.78 25.19 -17.17
CA ILE A 235 13.55 25.03 -18.62
C ILE A 235 12.65 23.81 -18.85
N ALA A 236 11.53 24.01 -19.50
CA ALA A 236 10.64 22.95 -19.93
C ALA A 236 10.43 22.99 -21.45
N LEU A 237 10.42 21.82 -22.06
CA LEU A 237 10.11 21.60 -23.47
C LEU A 237 8.97 20.60 -23.56
N ASP A 238 7.90 20.95 -24.24
CA ASP A 238 6.77 20.08 -24.48
C ASP A 238 6.59 19.85 -25.99
N TRP A 239 6.56 18.58 -26.38
CA TRP A 239 6.15 18.17 -27.71
C TRP A 239 4.76 17.54 -27.63
N ILE A 240 3.82 18.12 -28.33
CA ILE A 240 2.42 17.68 -28.41
C ILE A 240 2.08 17.54 -29.90
N PRO A 241 1.62 16.35 -30.37
CA PRO A 241 1.25 16.13 -31.76
C PRO A 241 -0.02 16.87 -32.19
#